data_4a601b0dd0656300a34184757ba726e1
#
_entry.id   4a601b0dd0656300a34184757ba726e1
#
_cell.length_a   1.000
_cell.length_b   1.000
_cell.length_c   1.000
_cell.angle_alpha   90.00
_cell.angle_beta   90.00
_cell.angle_gamma   90.00
#
_symmetry.space_group_name_H-M   'P 1'
#
loop_
_entity.id
_entity.type
_entity.pdbx_description
1 polymer ?
#
loop_
_entity_poly.entity_id
_entity_poly.type
_entity_poly.pdbx_seq_one_letter_code
_entity_poly.pdbx_strand_id
1 'polypeptide(L)'
;MKTHDFYYDLPEELIAQTPLEKRDTSRLMVLNRNTGEVNHKHFYDILDYLKPGDCLVMNDSRVLPARLLGHRPTGGAVEVLLLRDLGDKCWECLCKPGRKMQVGNEVIFGNGELTATVKAVQEDGNRVVEFHYEGIFLEVLERLGKMPLPPYIKAELADQERYQTVYSREVGSAAAPTAGLHWTKELLDQARAKGVKTAFVTLHVGLGTFRPVKAENILEHHMHAELCMMSAETAAILNETKAAGGRVICVGTTSCRTLESLAKDDGSFEASSKWTEIFIYPGYTFKAMDGLITNFHLPESTLVMLVCAFAGRDHVLGAYEQAVAERYRFFSFGDAMCIL
;
A
#
# COMPACT_ATOMS: atom_id res chain seq x y z
N MET A 1 -13.33 15.55 -15.53
CA MET A 1 -11.92 15.12 -15.60
C MET A 1 -11.92 13.69 -16.05
N LYS A 2 -11.12 13.37 -17.05
CA LYS A 2 -11.01 12.02 -17.61
C LYS A 2 -9.84 11.26 -17.00
N THR A 3 -9.93 9.94 -16.96
CA THR A 3 -8.84 9.06 -16.52
C THR A 3 -7.57 9.30 -17.36
N HIS A 4 -7.73 9.52 -18.67
CA HIS A 4 -6.63 9.82 -19.59
C HIS A 4 -5.91 11.17 -19.33
N ASP A 5 -6.52 12.08 -18.56
CA ASP A 5 -5.83 13.33 -18.14
C ASP A 5 -4.63 13.05 -17.23
N PHE A 6 -4.48 11.83 -16.72
CA PHE A 6 -3.39 11.34 -15.86
C PHE A 6 -2.47 10.34 -16.56
N TYR A 7 -2.52 10.32 -17.89
CA TYR A 7 -1.64 9.49 -18.70
C TYR A 7 -0.24 10.11 -18.79
N TYR A 8 0.77 9.28 -18.75
CA TYR A 8 2.15 9.54 -19.16
C TYR A 8 2.73 8.24 -19.73
N ASP A 9 3.71 8.36 -20.61
CA ASP A 9 4.34 7.17 -21.23
C ASP A 9 5.31 6.52 -20.23
N LEU A 10 5.05 5.26 -19.88
CA LEU A 10 5.88 4.49 -18.95
C LEU A 10 6.41 3.22 -19.65
N PRO A 11 7.70 3.17 -20.02
CA PRO A 11 8.32 1.96 -20.53
C PRO A 11 8.28 0.81 -19.50
N GLU A 12 7.88 -0.40 -19.95
CA GLU A 12 7.71 -1.56 -19.08
C GLU A 12 9.02 -1.93 -18.35
N GLU A 13 10.17 -1.71 -18.99
CA GLU A 13 11.49 -2.00 -18.39
C GLU A 13 11.84 -1.13 -17.17
N LEU A 14 11.13 0.00 -16.95
CA LEU A 14 11.33 0.82 -15.76
C LEU A 14 10.54 0.31 -14.55
N ILE A 15 9.64 -0.64 -14.73
CA ILE A 15 8.89 -1.25 -13.63
C ILE A 15 9.80 -2.22 -12.87
N ALA A 16 10.15 -1.85 -11.64
CA ALA A 16 11.08 -2.61 -10.81
C ALA A 16 10.55 -3.99 -10.46
N GLN A 17 11.29 -5.05 -10.80
CA GLN A 17 10.91 -6.43 -10.53
C GLN A 17 11.49 -6.95 -9.20
N THR A 18 12.58 -6.37 -8.72
CA THR A 18 13.28 -6.78 -7.51
C THR A 18 13.67 -5.58 -6.66
N PRO A 19 13.70 -5.71 -5.31
CA PRO A 19 14.21 -4.65 -4.45
C PRO A 19 15.72 -4.47 -4.64
N LEU A 20 16.22 -3.26 -4.35
CA LEU A 20 17.66 -3.03 -4.24
C LEU A 20 18.23 -3.77 -3.02
N GLU A 21 19.51 -4.08 -3.01
CA GLU A 21 20.18 -4.77 -1.90
C GLU A 21 19.99 -3.99 -0.59
N LYS A 22 20.28 -2.67 -0.60
CA LYS A 22 20.01 -1.76 0.51
C LYS A 22 18.79 -0.92 0.20
N ARG A 23 17.83 -0.87 1.12
CA ARG A 23 16.53 -0.20 0.95
C ARG A 23 16.67 1.30 0.68
N ASP A 24 17.54 1.95 1.42
CA ASP A 24 17.74 3.40 1.44
C ASP A 24 18.65 3.94 0.32
N THR A 25 19.20 3.05 -0.53
CA THR A 25 19.97 3.45 -1.71
C THR A 25 19.12 3.68 -2.97
N SER A 26 17.81 3.53 -2.89
CA SER A 26 16.91 3.95 -3.97
C SER A 26 17.08 5.44 -4.27
N ARG A 27 16.82 5.84 -5.51
CA ARG A 27 16.79 7.26 -5.85
C ARG A 27 15.59 7.94 -5.18
N LEU A 28 15.78 9.22 -4.91
CA LEU A 28 14.74 10.09 -4.35
C LEU A 28 14.58 11.32 -5.26
N MET A 29 13.39 11.50 -5.80
CA MET A 29 13.02 12.74 -6.46
C MET A 29 12.33 13.66 -5.46
N VAL A 30 12.87 14.82 -5.21
CA VAL A 30 12.25 15.82 -4.33
C VAL A 30 11.56 16.86 -5.20
N LEU A 31 10.25 16.95 -5.06
CA LEU A 31 9.37 17.88 -5.78
C LEU A 31 8.90 18.99 -4.84
N ASN A 32 9.21 20.22 -5.17
CA ASN A 32 8.58 21.38 -4.55
C ASN A 32 7.16 21.54 -5.14
N ARG A 33 6.13 21.31 -4.33
CA ARG A 33 4.74 21.34 -4.80
C ARG A 33 4.27 22.71 -5.27
N ASN A 34 4.88 23.79 -4.79
CA ASN A 34 4.47 25.14 -5.12
C ASN A 34 5.12 25.65 -6.43
N THR A 35 6.34 25.23 -6.71
CA THR A 35 7.12 25.72 -7.87
C THR A 35 7.25 24.70 -8.99
N GLY A 36 7.04 23.40 -8.71
CA GLY A 36 7.30 22.31 -9.63
C GLY A 36 8.80 21.98 -9.79
N GLU A 37 9.68 22.62 -9.03
CA GLU A 37 11.12 22.35 -9.06
C GLU A 37 11.42 20.95 -8.57
N VAL A 38 12.31 20.25 -9.30
CA VAL A 38 12.71 18.87 -9.03
C VAL A 38 14.19 18.81 -8.66
N ASN A 39 14.51 18.09 -7.59
CA ASN A 39 15.87 17.76 -7.19
C ASN A 39 16.07 16.25 -7.13
N HIS A 40 17.20 15.75 -7.65
CA HIS A 40 17.53 14.33 -7.68
C HIS A 40 18.50 13.97 -6.55
N LYS A 41 18.14 12.99 -5.74
CA LYS A 41 18.85 12.55 -4.53
C LYS A 41 18.80 11.02 -4.41
N HIS A 42 19.32 10.50 -3.29
CA HIS A 42 19.05 9.13 -2.83
C HIS A 42 18.19 9.15 -1.59
N PHE A 43 17.53 8.04 -1.27
CA PHE A 43 16.57 8.02 -0.17
C PHE A 43 17.22 8.31 1.19
N TYR A 44 18.47 7.92 1.41
CA TYR A 44 19.20 8.27 2.63
C TYR A 44 19.40 9.78 2.83
N ASP A 45 19.29 10.59 1.77
CA ASP A 45 19.35 12.07 1.86
C ASP A 45 18.02 12.68 2.34
N ILE A 46 16.97 11.87 2.58
CA ILE A 46 15.66 12.35 3.04
C ILE A 46 15.74 13.19 4.32
N LEU A 47 16.73 12.90 5.15
CA LEU A 47 16.97 13.62 6.40
C LEU A 47 17.25 15.12 6.17
N ASP A 48 17.79 15.53 5.02
CA ASP A 48 18.05 16.92 4.69
C ASP A 48 16.77 17.74 4.50
N TYR A 49 15.66 17.04 4.23
CA TYR A 49 14.33 17.62 3.99
C TYR A 49 13.42 17.58 5.19
N LEU A 50 13.82 16.87 6.26
CA LEU A 50 13.09 16.78 7.53
C LEU A 50 13.65 17.78 8.54
N LYS A 51 12.76 18.36 9.35
CA LYS A 51 13.07 19.36 10.38
C LYS A 51 12.72 18.84 11.78
N PRO A 52 13.41 19.29 12.82
CA PRO A 52 12.95 19.04 14.19
C PRO A 52 11.51 19.50 14.37
N GLY A 53 10.68 18.68 14.99
CA GLY A 53 9.25 18.92 15.18
C GLY A 53 8.34 18.37 14.08
N ASP A 54 8.87 17.95 12.93
CA ASP A 54 8.09 17.20 11.94
C ASP A 54 7.63 15.85 12.50
N CYS A 55 6.53 15.31 11.96
CA CYS A 55 6.04 13.98 12.26
C CYS A 55 5.91 13.16 10.97
N LEU A 56 6.63 12.03 10.90
CA LEU A 56 6.44 11.02 9.86
C LEU A 56 5.29 10.10 10.26
N VAL A 57 4.28 10.00 9.42
CA VAL A 57 3.14 9.09 9.62
C VAL A 57 3.25 7.89 8.69
N MET A 58 3.31 6.71 9.29
CA MET A 58 3.62 5.46 8.62
C MET A 58 2.50 4.45 8.78
N ASN A 59 2.18 3.71 7.72
CA ASN A 59 1.25 2.59 7.81
C ASN A 59 2.00 1.34 8.27
N ASP A 60 1.65 0.81 9.44
CA ASP A 60 2.31 -0.33 10.09
C ASP A 60 1.66 -1.68 9.76
N SER A 61 0.78 -1.71 8.76
CA SER A 61 0.19 -2.98 8.33
C SER A 61 1.26 -3.95 7.84
N ARG A 62 1.06 -5.24 8.15
CA ARG A 62 1.91 -6.35 7.74
C ARG A 62 1.15 -7.23 6.76
N VAL A 63 1.81 -7.56 5.67
CA VAL A 63 1.24 -8.41 4.63
C VAL A 63 1.17 -9.85 5.11
N LEU A 64 -0.01 -10.46 4.93
CA LEU A 64 -0.19 -11.89 5.12
C LEU A 64 0.45 -12.68 3.98
N PRO A 65 1.07 -13.84 4.22
CA PRO A 65 1.40 -14.79 3.16
C PRO A 65 0.12 -15.45 2.64
N ALA A 66 -0.73 -14.63 2.06
CA ALA A 66 -2.12 -14.93 1.75
C ALA A 66 -2.33 -15.76 0.48
N ARG A 67 -1.26 -16.05 -0.28
CA ARG A 67 -1.31 -16.80 -1.54
C ARG A 67 -0.99 -18.27 -1.28
N LEU A 68 -2.02 -19.11 -1.28
CA LEU A 68 -1.92 -20.54 -1.05
C LEU A 68 -1.95 -21.30 -2.38
N LEU A 69 -0.97 -22.17 -2.59
CA LEU A 69 -0.91 -23.08 -3.72
C LEU A 69 -1.27 -24.49 -3.28
N GLY A 70 -2.31 -25.05 -3.88
CA GLY A 70 -2.82 -26.36 -3.52
C GLY A 70 -3.29 -27.14 -4.73
N HIS A 71 -3.96 -28.25 -4.48
CA HIS A 71 -4.57 -29.10 -5.50
C HIS A 71 -5.92 -29.62 -5.06
N ARG A 72 -6.78 -29.92 -6.01
CA ARG A 72 -8.02 -30.62 -5.74
C ARG A 72 -7.74 -32.10 -5.47
N PRO A 73 -8.66 -32.84 -4.81
CA PRO A 73 -8.51 -34.30 -4.63
C PRO A 73 -8.27 -35.04 -5.96
N THR A 74 -8.72 -34.48 -7.08
CA THR A 74 -8.51 -35.01 -8.45
C THR A 74 -7.14 -34.64 -9.04
N GLY A 75 -6.24 -33.98 -8.29
CA GLY A 75 -4.88 -33.63 -8.70
C GLY A 75 -4.76 -32.30 -9.44
N GLY A 76 -5.88 -31.61 -9.77
CA GLY A 76 -5.80 -30.32 -10.48
C GLY A 76 -5.28 -29.19 -9.59
N ALA A 77 -4.24 -28.49 -10.03
CA ALA A 77 -3.65 -27.35 -9.31
C ALA A 77 -4.67 -26.22 -9.10
N VAL A 78 -4.60 -25.59 -7.92
CA VAL A 78 -5.44 -24.45 -7.51
C VAL A 78 -4.60 -23.43 -6.77
N GLU A 79 -4.85 -22.17 -7.04
CA GLU A 79 -4.37 -21.04 -6.24
C GLU A 79 -5.56 -20.43 -5.49
N VAL A 80 -5.40 -20.25 -4.18
CA VAL A 80 -6.35 -19.56 -3.32
C VAL A 80 -5.66 -18.35 -2.70
N LEU A 81 -6.19 -17.17 -2.94
CA LEU A 81 -5.69 -15.92 -2.39
C LEU A 81 -6.68 -15.38 -1.38
N LEU A 82 -6.26 -15.29 -0.14
CA LEU A 82 -7.06 -14.75 0.97
C LEU A 82 -7.26 -13.24 0.78
N LEU A 83 -8.51 -12.76 0.92
CA LEU A 83 -8.86 -11.35 0.78
C LEU A 83 -9.32 -10.74 2.10
N ARG A 84 -10.27 -11.39 2.77
CA ARG A 84 -10.89 -10.88 3.99
C ARG A 84 -11.29 -12.03 4.88
N ASP A 85 -10.97 -11.92 6.16
CA ASP A 85 -11.45 -12.81 7.20
C ASP A 85 -12.95 -12.53 7.46
N LEU A 86 -13.77 -13.57 7.42
CA LEU A 86 -15.22 -13.51 7.69
C LEU A 86 -15.57 -14.10 9.05
N GLY A 87 -14.57 -14.57 9.82
CA GLY A 87 -14.77 -15.30 11.05
C GLY A 87 -15.07 -16.79 10.83
N ASP A 88 -15.14 -17.55 11.91
CA ASP A 88 -15.49 -18.98 11.90
C ASP A 88 -14.70 -19.83 10.88
N LYS A 89 -13.39 -19.54 10.76
CA LYS A 89 -12.48 -20.17 9.78
C LYS A 89 -12.87 -19.94 8.31
N CYS A 90 -13.78 -19.00 8.03
CA CYS A 90 -14.21 -18.64 6.68
C CYS A 90 -13.48 -17.38 6.19
N TRP A 91 -13.06 -17.42 4.94
CA TRP A 91 -12.42 -16.32 4.26
C TRP A 91 -13.06 -16.03 2.92
N GLU A 92 -13.18 -14.76 2.58
CA GLU A 92 -13.39 -14.35 1.20
C GLU A 92 -12.07 -14.53 0.45
N CYS A 93 -12.12 -15.22 -0.70
CA CYS A 93 -10.94 -15.61 -1.45
C CYS A 93 -11.13 -15.40 -2.95
N LEU A 94 -10.02 -15.05 -3.64
CA LEU A 94 -9.93 -15.19 -5.08
C LEU A 94 -9.29 -16.56 -5.41
N CYS A 95 -9.98 -17.35 -6.25
CA CYS A 95 -9.52 -18.70 -6.60
C CYS A 95 -9.20 -18.82 -8.10
N LYS A 96 -8.09 -19.46 -8.42
CA LYS A 96 -7.69 -19.79 -9.79
C LYS A 96 -7.43 -21.30 -9.95
N PRO A 97 -8.01 -21.96 -10.96
CA PRO A 97 -9.01 -21.47 -11.92
C PRO A 97 -10.41 -21.39 -11.28
N GLY A 98 -11.06 -20.21 -11.35
CA GLY A 98 -12.35 -19.96 -10.71
C GLY A 98 -13.48 -20.90 -11.16
N ARG A 99 -13.50 -21.31 -12.42
CA ARG A 99 -14.53 -22.23 -12.96
C ARG A 99 -14.53 -23.61 -12.30
N LYS A 100 -13.42 -24.01 -11.70
CA LYS A 100 -13.23 -25.31 -11.03
C LYS A 100 -13.38 -25.23 -9.51
N MET A 101 -13.74 -24.05 -8.99
CA MET A 101 -13.92 -23.77 -7.57
C MET A 101 -15.37 -23.41 -7.32
N GLN A 102 -16.23 -24.45 -7.32
CA GLN A 102 -17.67 -24.36 -7.08
C GLN A 102 -17.99 -24.81 -5.65
N VAL A 103 -19.17 -24.48 -5.16
CA VAL A 103 -19.65 -24.88 -3.82
C VAL A 103 -19.46 -26.38 -3.62
N GLY A 104 -18.89 -26.76 -2.48
CA GLY A 104 -18.59 -28.13 -2.11
C GLY A 104 -17.25 -28.67 -2.65
N ASN A 105 -16.55 -27.93 -3.51
CA ASN A 105 -15.21 -28.37 -3.93
C ASN A 105 -14.21 -28.21 -2.79
N GLU A 106 -13.30 -29.17 -2.71
CA GLU A 106 -12.24 -29.22 -1.72
C GLU A 106 -10.86 -28.90 -2.35
N VAL A 107 -9.98 -28.33 -1.54
CA VAL A 107 -8.58 -28.05 -1.87
C VAL A 107 -7.70 -28.56 -0.75
N ILE A 108 -6.58 -29.16 -1.12
CA ILE A 108 -5.54 -29.67 -0.22
C ILE A 108 -4.29 -28.84 -0.42
N PHE A 109 -3.71 -28.36 0.68
CA PHE A 109 -2.46 -27.58 0.69
C PHE A 109 -1.38 -28.34 1.47
N GLY A 110 -0.14 -28.15 1.06
CA GLY A 110 0.99 -28.88 1.63
C GLY A 110 0.79 -30.40 1.54
N ASN A 111 1.06 -31.11 2.61
CA ASN A 111 0.85 -32.55 2.74
C ASN A 111 -0.51 -32.92 3.36
N GLY A 112 -1.50 -32.00 3.28
CA GLY A 112 -2.83 -32.18 3.90
C GLY A 112 -2.96 -31.54 5.28
N GLU A 113 -1.97 -30.80 5.74
CA GLU A 113 -2.02 -30.08 7.02
C GLU A 113 -3.00 -28.89 7.00
N LEU A 114 -3.36 -28.42 5.80
CA LEU A 114 -4.43 -27.45 5.57
C LEU A 114 -5.32 -27.96 4.46
N THR A 115 -6.62 -27.99 4.72
CA THR A 115 -7.64 -28.25 3.67
C THR A 115 -8.67 -27.14 3.67
N ALA A 116 -9.40 -27.00 2.58
CA ALA A 116 -10.42 -25.97 2.46
C ALA A 116 -11.62 -26.45 1.64
N THR A 117 -12.80 -25.93 1.97
CA THR A 117 -14.05 -26.23 1.27
C THR A 117 -14.70 -24.92 0.80
N VAL A 118 -15.10 -24.86 -0.47
CA VAL A 118 -15.86 -23.71 -0.99
C VAL A 118 -17.27 -23.73 -0.45
N LYS A 119 -17.69 -22.69 0.26
CA LYS A 119 -19.03 -22.56 0.86
C LYS A 119 -19.98 -21.75 -0.01
N ALA A 120 -19.47 -20.72 -0.71
CA ALA A 120 -20.27 -19.88 -1.61
C ALA A 120 -19.44 -19.32 -2.77
N VAL A 121 -20.11 -18.98 -3.85
CA VAL A 121 -19.58 -18.18 -4.97
C VAL A 121 -20.32 -16.86 -4.96
N GLN A 122 -19.57 -15.75 -4.86
CA GLN A 122 -20.13 -14.39 -4.82
C GLN A 122 -20.36 -13.84 -6.23
N GLU A 123 -21.17 -12.80 -6.36
CA GLU A 123 -21.51 -12.16 -7.64
C GLU A 123 -20.30 -11.58 -8.36
N ASP A 124 -19.33 -11.04 -7.62
CA ASP A 124 -18.07 -10.50 -8.13
C ASP A 124 -17.06 -11.58 -8.54
N GLY A 125 -17.42 -12.85 -8.36
CA GLY A 125 -16.59 -14.00 -8.68
C GLY A 125 -15.65 -14.45 -7.56
N ASN A 126 -15.64 -13.81 -6.40
CA ASN A 126 -14.95 -14.28 -5.21
C ASN A 126 -15.63 -15.53 -4.62
N ARG A 127 -14.93 -16.23 -3.76
CA ARG A 127 -15.43 -17.43 -3.06
C ARG A 127 -15.38 -17.21 -1.56
N VAL A 128 -16.39 -17.71 -0.88
CA VAL A 128 -16.30 -17.93 0.55
C VAL A 128 -15.74 -19.34 0.75
N VAL A 129 -14.60 -19.43 1.42
CA VAL A 129 -13.85 -20.67 1.63
C VAL A 129 -13.68 -20.89 3.11
N GLU A 130 -14.12 -22.07 3.59
CA GLU A 130 -13.89 -22.53 4.95
C GLU A 130 -12.60 -23.35 5.01
N PHE A 131 -11.70 -22.99 5.93
CA PHE A 131 -10.41 -23.66 6.12
C PHE A 131 -10.44 -24.63 7.30
N HIS A 132 -9.86 -25.81 7.12
CA HIS A 132 -9.74 -26.84 8.13
C HIS A 132 -8.27 -27.06 8.46
N TYR A 133 -7.89 -26.77 9.70
CA TYR A 133 -6.52 -26.82 10.22
C TYR A 133 -6.53 -27.07 11.72
N GLU A 134 -5.39 -27.51 12.24
CA GLU A 134 -5.11 -27.59 13.67
C GLU A 134 -4.19 -26.45 14.10
N GLY A 135 -4.36 -25.96 15.32
CA GLY A 135 -3.53 -24.88 15.89
C GLY A 135 -3.91 -23.48 15.42
N ILE A 136 -2.89 -22.64 15.18
CA ILE A 136 -3.03 -21.22 14.84
C ILE A 136 -2.93 -21.04 13.33
N PHE A 137 -3.95 -20.45 12.70
CA PHE A 137 -4.01 -20.28 11.25
C PHE A 137 -2.84 -19.48 10.68
N LEU A 138 -2.41 -18.44 11.37
CA LEU A 138 -1.25 -17.62 10.93
C LEU A 138 0.03 -18.44 10.83
N GLU A 139 0.29 -19.35 11.76
CA GLU A 139 1.47 -20.26 11.72
C GLU A 139 1.38 -21.22 10.53
N VAL A 140 0.16 -21.69 10.20
CA VAL A 140 -0.05 -22.51 9.01
C VAL A 140 0.20 -21.70 7.73
N LEU A 141 -0.27 -20.44 7.69
CA LEU A 141 -0.02 -19.54 6.56
C LEU A 141 1.46 -19.22 6.39
N GLU A 142 2.21 -19.02 7.48
CA GLU A 142 3.66 -18.77 7.42
C GLU A 142 4.43 -19.94 6.79
N ARG A 143 3.96 -21.18 7.01
CA ARG A 143 4.59 -22.38 6.43
C ARG A 143 4.20 -22.64 4.97
N LEU A 144 2.92 -22.43 4.62
CA LEU A 144 2.36 -22.84 3.32
C LEU A 144 2.13 -21.68 2.36
N GLY A 145 1.93 -20.49 2.90
CA GLY A 145 1.58 -19.30 2.13
C GLY A 145 2.78 -18.67 1.44
N LYS A 146 2.49 -18.04 0.32
CA LYS A 146 3.43 -17.16 -0.38
C LYS A 146 2.98 -15.72 -0.28
N MET A 147 3.95 -14.80 -0.32
CA MET A 147 3.68 -13.37 -0.36
C MET A 147 2.85 -13.02 -1.60
N PRO A 148 1.70 -12.36 -1.45
CA PRO A 148 0.88 -11.92 -2.58
C PRO A 148 1.50 -10.67 -3.23
N LEU A 149 2.48 -10.87 -4.10
CA LEU A 149 3.06 -9.76 -4.84
C LEU A 149 2.07 -9.18 -5.85
N PRO A 150 2.13 -7.87 -6.13
CA PRO A 150 1.34 -7.24 -7.17
C PRO A 150 1.54 -7.91 -8.53
N PRO A 151 0.53 -7.90 -9.42
CA PRO A 151 0.57 -8.66 -10.68
C PRO A 151 1.64 -8.17 -11.68
N TYR A 152 2.16 -6.97 -11.52
CA TYR A 152 3.25 -6.44 -12.33
C TYR A 152 4.64 -6.93 -11.91
N ILE A 153 4.77 -7.52 -10.72
CA ILE A 153 5.99 -8.21 -10.28
C ILE A 153 5.90 -9.66 -10.71
N LYS A 154 6.68 -10.02 -11.71
CA LYS A 154 6.73 -11.38 -12.29
C LYS A 154 7.87 -12.21 -11.67
N ALA A 155 8.86 -11.56 -11.08
CA ALA A 155 10.00 -12.20 -10.43
C ALA A 155 9.60 -12.82 -9.09
N GLU A 156 10.15 -14.00 -8.78
CA GLU A 156 10.03 -14.57 -7.44
C GLU A 156 10.90 -13.78 -6.45
N LEU A 157 10.36 -13.54 -5.27
CA LEU A 157 11.06 -12.84 -4.20
C LEU A 157 11.81 -13.88 -3.34
N ALA A 158 13.14 -13.85 -3.37
CA ALA A 158 13.96 -14.79 -2.62
C ALA A 158 13.81 -14.64 -1.09
N ASP A 159 13.61 -13.41 -0.63
CA ASP A 159 13.33 -13.07 0.77
C ASP A 159 12.01 -12.34 0.89
N GLN A 160 11.00 -12.98 1.45
CA GLN A 160 9.66 -12.43 1.60
C GLN A 160 9.61 -11.20 2.52
N GLU A 161 10.53 -11.07 3.50
CA GLU A 161 10.63 -9.91 4.38
C GLU A 161 11.04 -8.64 3.62
N ARG A 162 11.55 -8.76 2.39
CA ARG A 162 11.82 -7.59 1.53
C ARG A 162 10.54 -6.89 1.06
N TYR A 163 9.38 -7.55 1.11
CA TYR A 163 8.07 -6.95 0.85
C TYR A 163 7.33 -6.59 2.15
N GLN A 164 8.06 -6.38 3.24
CA GLN A 164 7.57 -5.86 4.52
C GLN A 164 8.36 -4.60 4.90
N THR A 165 7.68 -3.64 5.56
CA THR A 165 8.37 -2.50 6.16
C THR A 165 9.10 -2.93 7.44
N VAL A 166 10.17 -2.23 7.81
CA VAL A 166 10.95 -2.55 9.02
C VAL A 166 10.17 -2.28 10.33
N TYR A 167 9.00 -1.66 10.22
CA TYR A 167 8.10 -1.32 11.33
C TYR A 167 6.73 -2.00 11.21
N SER A 168 6.53 -2.91 10.28
CA SER A 168 5.27 -3.63 10.12
C SER A 168 4.95 -4.50 11.35
N ARG A 169 3.70 -4.45 11.83
CA ARG A 169 3.22 -5.21 12.99
C ARG A 169 1.78 -5.69 12.88
N GLU A 170 0.87 -4.85 12.38
CA GLU A 170 -0.56 -5.15 12.32
C GLU A 170 -0.87 -6.04 11.11
N VAL A 171 -1.01 -7.34 11.37
CA VAL A 171 -1.21 -8.35 10.33
C VAL A 171 -2.62 -8.26 9.74
N GLY A 172 -2.77 -8.36 8.41
CA GLY A 172 -4.09 -8.36 7.75
C GLY A 172 -4.13 -7.72 6.36
N SER A 173 -3.02 -7.16 5.90
CA SER A 173 -2.96 -6.49 4.58
C SER A 173 -2.67 -7.49 3.45
N ALA A 174 -3.29 -7.28 2.30
CA ALA A 174 -2.98 -8.00 1.06
C ALA A 174 -1.80 -7.39 0.29
N ALA A 175 -1.37 -6.18 0.65
CA ALA A 175 -0.22 -5.51 0.04
C ALA A 175 0.56 -4.66 1.05
N ALA A 176 1.87 -4.53 0.82
CA ALA A 176 2.72 -3.69 1.65
C ALA A 176 2.49 -2.18 1.37
N PRO A 177 2.63 -1.30 2.38
CA PRO A 177 2.73 0.13 2.18
C PRO A 177 4.10 0.49 1.61
N THR A 178 4.24 0.39 0.28
CA THR A 178 5.53 0.27 -0.42
C THR A 178 6.45 1.47 -0.28
N ALA A 179 5.94 2.67 -0.05
CA ALA A 179 6.76 3.84 0.29
C ALA A 179 7.55 3.67 1.60
N GLY A 180 7.06 2.79 2.49
CA GLY A 180 7.75 2.41 3.71
C GLY A 180 8.93 1.46 3.49
N LEU A 181 9.01 0.80 2.34
CA LEU A 181 10.07 -0.17 2.05
C LEU A 181 11.46 0.48 1.90
N HIS A 182 11.52 1.78 1.64
CA HIS A 182 12.78 2.53 1.54
C HIS A 182 13.44 2.77 2.90
N TRP A 183 12.68 2.74 3.98
CA TRP A 183 13.18 3.01 5.32
C TRP A 183 13.96 1.83 5.90
N THR A 184 15.07 2.15 6.55
CA THR A 184 15.81 1.23 7.43
C THR A 184 15.57 1.65 8.88
N LYS A 185 15.85 0.74 9.84
CA LYS A 185 15.78 1.08 11.27
C LYS A 185 16.75 2.20 11.62
N GLU A 186 17.96 2.13 11.07
CA GLU A 186 19.02 3.11 11.26
C GLU A 186 18.61 4.51 10.77
N LEU A 187 17.99 4.59 9.58
CA LEU A 187 17.53 5.86 9.02
C LEU A 187 16.38 6.47 9.86
N LEU A 188 15.48 5.64 10.36
CA LEU A 188 14.42 6.07 11.29
C LEU A 188 15.00 6.57 12.63
N ASP A 189 16.02 5.90 13.15
CA ASP A 189 16.66 6.33 14.40
C ASP A 189 17.43 7.64 14.21
N GLN A 190 18.06 7.85 13.06
CA GLN A 190 18.67 9.14 12.71
C GLN A 190 17.61 10.25 12.59
N ALA A 191 16.44 9.97 11.98
CA ALA A 191 15.34 10.94 11.93
C ALA A 191 14.86 11.33 13.34
N ARG A 192 14.67 10.33 14.22
CA ARG A 192 14.29 10.58 15.62
C ARG A 192 15.36 11.37 16.37
N ALA A 193 16.63 11.04 16.18
CA ALA A 193 17.76 11.78 16.78
C ALA A 193 17.81 13.24 16.31
N LYS A 194 17.32 13.53 15.10
CA LYS A 194 17.14 14.89 14.58
C LYS A 194 15.95 15.64 15.18
N GLY A 195 15.11 14.98 15.98
CA GLY A 195 13.90 15.56 16.58
C GLY A 195 12.65 15.40 15.73
N VAL A 196 12.66 14.47 14.77
CA VAL A 196 11.49 14.11 13.98
C VAL A 196 10.69 13.05 14.75
N LYS A 197 9.39 13.29 14.92
CA LYS A 197 8.47 12.31 15.54
C LYS A 197 8.09 11.23 14.51
N THR A 198 7.76 10.05 15.01
CA THR A 198 7.18 8.96 14.21
C THR A 198 5.84 8.55 14.80
N ALA A 199 4.81 8.45 13.99
CA ALA A 199 3.48 8.02 14.38
C ALA A 199 2.99 6.92 13.40
N PHE A 200 2.19 6.00 13.91
CA PHE A 200 1.74 4.85 13.12
C PHE A 200 0.23 4.84 12.99
N VAL A 201 -0.22 4.56 11.80
CA VAL A 201 -1.62 4.28 11.46
C VAL A 201 -1.68 2.90 10.82
N THR A 202 -2.86 2.28 10.84
CA THR A 202 -3.06 1.00 10.14
C THR A 202 -4.10 1.19 9.05
N LEU A 203 -3.77 0.78 7.82
CA LEU A 203 -4.72 0.59 6.74
C LEU A 203 -4.41 -0.75 6.09
N HIS A 204 -5.36 -1.65 6.17
CA HIS A 204 -5.26 -2.94 5.48
C HIS A 204 -5.61 -2.78 4.02
N VAL A 205 -4.57 -2.80 3.18
CA VAL A 205 -4.71 -2.65 1.73
C VAL A 205 -5.37 -3.90 1.15
N GLY A 206 -6.49 -3.69 0.46
CA GLY A 206 -7.16 -4.72 -0.31
C GLY A 206 -6.57 -4.91 -1.71
N LEU A 207 -6.85 -6.03 -2.36
CA LEU A 207 -6.40 -6.30 -3.74
C LEU A 207 -7.00 -5.35 -4.78
N GLY A 208 -8.07 -4.63 -4.42
CA GLY A 208 -8.68 -3.62 -5.28
C GLY A 208 -7.72 -2.53 -5.72
N THR A 209 -6.70 -2.23 -4.91
CA THR A 209 -5.66 -1.23 -5.19
C THR A 209 -4.86 -1.54 -6.45
N PHE A 210 -4.78 -2.82 -6.87
CA PHE A 210 -4.07 -3.22 -8.09
C PHE A 210 -4.97 -3.31 -9.33
N ARG A 211 -6.28 -3.04 -9.20
CA ARG A 211 -7.18 -3.04 -10.35
C ARG A 211 -7.08 -1.72 -11.10
N PRO A 212 -6.94 -1.74 -12.44
CA PRO A 212 -6.95 -0.52 -13.24
C PRO A 212 -8.29 0.22 -13.10
N VAL A 213 -8.25 1.54 -13.17
CA VAL A 213 -9.46 2.35 -13.31
C VAL A 213 -10.08 2.07 -14.67
N LYS A 214 -11.34 1.62 -14.69
CA LYS A 214 -12.06 1.28 -15.92
C LYS A 214 -12.96 2.41 -16.43
N ALA A 215 -13.33 3.32 -15.54
CA ALA A 215 -14.19 4.45 -15.86
C ALA A 215 -13.44 5.47 -16.72
N GLU A 216 -14.05 5.97 -17.79
CA GLU A 216 -13.50 7.07 -18.58
C GLU A 216 -13.55 8.40 -17.80
N ASN A 217 -14.65 8.64 -17.10
CA ASN A 217 -14.80 9.78 -16.20
C ASN A 217 -14.44 9.32 -14.77
N ILE A 218 -13.46 9.98 -14.16
CA ILE A 218 -13.00 9.61 -12.82
C ILE A 218 -14.11 9.66 -11.76
N LEU A 219 -15.15 10.49 -11.93
CA LEU A 219 -16.28 10.61 -11.01
C LEU A 219 -17.18 9.36 -10.97
N GLU A 220 -17.06 8.49 -11.97
CA GLU A 220 -17.79 7.22 -12.04
C GLU A 220 -17.00 6.05 -11.41
N HIS A 221 -15.77 6.34 -10.97
CA HIS A 221 -14.94 5.33 -10.30
C HIS A 221 -15.36 5.15 -8.84
N HIS A 222 -15.61 3.90 -8.45
CA HIS A 222 -15.91 3.51 -7.07
C HIS A 222 -14.66 2.89 -6.43
N MET A 223 -14.21 3.49 -5.33
CA MET A 223 -13.12 2.93 -4.53
C MET A 223 -13.59 1.72 -3.74
N HIS A 224 -12.71 0.75 -3.57
CA HIS A 224 -12.95 -0.35 -2.63
C HIS A 224 -12.81 0.14 -1.19
N ALA A 225 -13.69 -0.36 -0.32
CA ALA A 225 -13.61 -0.08 1.10
C ALA A 225 -12.39 -0.76 1.73
N GLU A 226 -11.63 -0.02 2.53
CA GLU A 226 -10.47 -0.49 3.27
C GLU A 226 -10.59 -0.05 4.73
N LEU A 227 -10.24 -0.96 5.66
CA LEU A 227 -10.27 -0.66 7.09
C LEU A 227 -9.06 0.19 7.46
N CYS A 228 -9.32 1.38 8.01
CA CYS A 228 -8.28 2.26 8.54
C CYS A 228 -8.48 2.51 10.04
N MET A 229 -7.37 2.59 10.77
CA MET A 229 -7.34 2.73 12.22
C MET A 229 -6.27 3.71 12.68
N MET A 230 -6.57 4.44 13.75
CA MET A 230 -5.66 5.33 14.46
C MET A 230 -5.82 5.15 15.96
N SER A 231 -4.71 4.97 16.67
CA SER A 231 -4.68 4.89 18.13
C SER A 231 -4.81 6.28 18.78
N ALA A 232 -5.16 6.32 20.08
CA ALA A 232 -5.18 7.55 20.86
C ALA A 232 -3.78 8.18 20.96
N GLU A 233 -2.73 7.37 21.08
CA GLU A 233 -1.35 7.83 21.10
C GLU A 233 -0.98 8.54 19.78
N THR A 234 -1.28 7.92 18.64
CA THR A 234 -1.05 8.54 17.32
C THR A 234 -1.81 9.85 17.17
N ALA A 235 -3.09 9.89 17.55
CA ALA A 235 -3.91 11.10 17.50
C ALA A 235 -3.30 12.22 18.36
N ALA A 236 -2.83 11.91 19.56
CA ALA A 236 -2.16 12.88 20.45
C ALA A 236 -0.88 13.44 19.81
N ILE A 237 0.01 12.56 19.30
CA ILE A 237 1.26 12.97 18.62
C ILE A 237 0.97 13.92 17.46
N LEU A 238 -0.04 13.63 16.64
CA LEU A 238 -0.40 14.45 15.47
C LEU A 238 -0.96 15.82 15.88
N ASN A 239 -1.86 15.84 16.87
CA ASN A 239 -2.43 17.09 17.40
C ASN A 239 -1.35 17.98 18.03
N GLU A 240 -0.45 17.40 18.83
CA GLU A 240 0.71 18.12 19.39
C GLU A 240 1.64 18.67 18.30
N THR A 241 1.92 17.87 17.26
CA THR A 241 2.76 18.28 16.14
C THR A 241 2.16 19.51 15.45
N LYS A 242 0.86 19.46 15.13
CA LYS A 242 0.15 20.59 14.48
C LYS A 242 0.10 21.82 15.38
N ALA A 243 -0.19 21.65 16.67
CA ALA A 243 -0.23 22.74 17.64
C ALA A 243 1.14 23.43 17.80
N ALA A 244 2.23 22.68 17.68
CA ALA A 244 3.61 23.22 17.72
C ALA A 244 4.08 23.81 16.37
N GLY A 245 3.26 23.80 15.32
CA GLY A 245 3.64 24.27 13.97
C GLY A 245 4.57 23.32 13.22
N GLY A 246 4.71 22.08 13.66
CA GLY A 246 5.42 21.01 12.94
C GLY A 246 4.62 20.49 11.74
N ARG A 247 5.33 19.93 10.76
CA ARG A 247 4.70 19.35 9.57
C ARG A 247 4.31 17.90 9.80
N VAL A 248 3.14 17.51 9.30
CA VAL A 248 2.69 16.13 9.22
C VAL A 248 3.03 15.59 7.82
N ILE A 249 3.97 14.66 7.74
CA ILE A 249 4.48 14.10 6.48
C ILE A 249 4.07 12.63 6.38
N CYS A 250 3.21 12.32 5.41
CA CYS A 250 2.74 10.97 5.18
C CYS A 250 3.80 10.14 4.43
N VAL A 251 4.09 8.95 4.92
CA VAL A 251 4.87 7.93 4.23
C VAL A 251 3.89 6.97 3.56
N GLY A 252 3.69 7.16 2.27
CA GLY A 252 2.78 6.41 1.42
C GLY A 252 1.37 7.01 1.30
N THR A 253 0.75 6.70 0.18
CA THR A 253 -0.64 7.08 -0.12
C THR A 253 -1.63 6.43 0.85
N THR A 254 -1.30 5.29 1.45
CA THR A 254 -2.10 4.62 2.49
C THR A 254 -2.16 5.44 3.76
N SER A 255 -1.04 6.00 4.23
CA SER A 255 -1.01 6.91 5.38
C SER A 255 -1.80 8.19 5.09
N CYS A 256 -1.64 8.77 3.89
CA CYS A 256 -2.42 9.92 3.44
C CYS A 256 -3.92 9.63 3.49
N ARG A 257 -4.37 8.54 2.86
CA ARG A 257 -5.79 8.16 2.83
C ARG A 257 -6.34 7.90 4.21
N THR A 258 -5.55 7.32 5.11
CA THR A 258 -5.95 7.12 6.50
C THR A 258 -6.15 8.45 7.21
N LEU A 259 -5.16 9.36 7.16
CA LEU A 259 -5.25 10.64 7.83
C LEU A 259 -6.41 11.49 7.30
N GLU A 260 -6.53 11.60 5.97
CA GLU A 260 -7.61 12.40 5.35
C GLU A 260 -9.00 11.81 5.62
N SER A 261 -9.08 10.47 5.83
CA SER A 261 -10.32 9.82 6.21
C SER A 261 -10.69 10.07 7.68
N LEU A 262 -9.72 10.12 8.58
CA LEU A 262 -9.94 10.19 10.03
C LEU A 262 -9.86 11.62 10.60
N ALA A 263 -9.30 12.57 9.85
CA ALA A 263 -9.25 13.96 10.25
C ALA A 263 -10.65 14.56 10.39
N LYS A 264 -10.87 15.30 11.49
CA LYS A 264 -12.05 16.13 11.68
C LYS A 264 -12.01 17.35 10.75
N ASP A 265 -13.11 18.09 10.68
CA ASP A 265 -13.19 19.28 9.82
C ASP A 265 -12.24 20.40 10.23
N ASP A 266 -11.88 20.46 11.51
CA ASP A 266 -10.88 21.38 12.05
C ASP A 266 -9.43 20.87 11.87
N GLY A 267 -9.24 19.70 11.26
CA GLY A 267 -7.94 19.04 11.03
C GLY A 267 -7.37 18.36 12.27
N SER A 268 -8.13 18.24 13.36
CA SER A 268 -7.74 17.49 14.55
C SER A 268 -8.01 16.00 14.40
N PHE A 269 -7.47 15.20 15.30
CA PHE A 269 -7.58 13.74 15.31
C PHE A 269 -8.05 13.21 16.65
N GLU A 270 -8.71 12.05 16.61
CA GLU A 270 -9.02 11.21 17.77
C GLU A 270 -8.84 9.72 17.41
N ALA A 271 -8.75 8.88 18.44
CA ALA A 271 -8.72 7.42 18.25
C ALA A 271 -9.95 7.00 17.44
N SER A 272 -9.72 6.30 16.35
CA SER A 272 -10.81 5.97 15.44
C SER A 272 -10.48 4.74 14.59
N SER A 273 -11.53 4.01 14.22
CA SER A 273 -11.48 2.91 13.28
C SER A 273 -12.71 2.97 12.38
N LYS A 274 -12.51 2.98 11.07
CA LYS A 274 -13.62 2.95 10.11
C LYS A 274 -13.22 2.37 8.77
N TRP A 275 -14.20 1.96 8.01
CA TRP A 275 -14.04 1.65 6.60
C TRP A 275 -13.98 2.95 5.79
N THR A 276 -13.02 3.06 4.88
CA THR A 276 -12.85 4.23 4.00
C THR A 276 -12.91 3.82 2.54
N GLU A 277 -13.65 4.60 1.78
CA GLU A 277 -13.72 4.56 0.31
C GLU A 277 -13.21 5.88 -0.27
N ILE A 278 -12.38 6.62 0.50
CA ILE A 278 -11.92 7.94 0.09
C ILE A 278 -11.21 7.88 -1.26
N PHE A 279 -11.69 8.69 -2.19
CA PHE A 279 -11.08 8.91 -3.49
C PHE A 279 -10.56 10.35 -3.57
N ILE A 280 -9.24 10.47 -3.61
CA ILE A 280 -8.56 11.77 -3.65
C ILE A 280 -8.08 12.02 -5.08
N TYR A 281 -8.54 13.12 -5.67
CA TYR A 281 -8.20 13.57 -7.01
C TYR A 281 -8.14 15.11 -7.05
N PRO A 282 -7.61 15.76 -8.12
CA PRO A 282 -7.51 17.21 -8.19
C PRO A 282 -8.82 17.93 -7.90
N GLY A 283 -8.75 18.92 -6.99
CA GLY A 283 -9.90 19.61 -6.39
C GLY A 283 -10.18 19.20 -4.94
N TYR A 284 -9.53 18.13 -4.45
CA TYR A 284 -9.61 17.75 -3.04
C TYR A 284 -8.83 18.75 -2.16
N THR A 285 -9.42 19.13 -1.03
CA THR A 285 -8.79 20.00 -0.03
C THR A 285 -8.22 19.14 1.10
N PHE A 286 -6.90 19.07 1.20
CA PHE A 286 -6.22 18.32 2.26
C PHE A 286 -6.36 19.02 3.61
N LYS A 287 -6.68 18.24 4.66
CA LYS A 287 -6.90 18.70 6.03
C LYS A 287 -5.77 18.27 6.98
N ALA A 288 -5.12 17.18 6.64
CA ALA A 288 -4.36 16.37 7.59
C ALA A 288 -2.85 16.43 7.38
N MET A 289 -2.37 16.56 6.14
CA MET A 289 -0.95 16.41 5.85
C MET A 289 -0.33 17.64 5.17
N ASP A 290 0.98 17.82 5.39
CA ASP A 290 1.79 18.91 4.84
C ASP A 290 2.83 18.42 3.83
N GLY A 291 3.15 17.14 3.83
CA GLY A 291 4.11 16.51 2.93
C GLY A 291 3.78 15.06 2.63
N LEU A 292 4.30 14.55 1.52
CA LEU A 292 4.07 13.19 1.05
C LEU A 292 5.38 12.55 0.57
N ILE A 293 5.72 11.39 1.11
CA ILE A 293 6.77 10.51 0.60
C ILE A 293 6.07 9.32 -0.05
N THR A 294 6.33 9.04 -1.31
CA THR A 294 5.60 8.00 -2.05
C THR A 294 6.49 7.35 -3.12
N ASN A 295 6.06 6.23 -3.68
CA ASN A 295 6.66 5.67 -4.90
C ASN A 295 6.11 6.37 -6.14
N PHE A 296 6.73 6.10 -7.30
CA PHE A 296 6.12 6.43 -8.58
C PHE A 296 4.99 5.43 -8.91
N HIS A 297 3.87 5.95 -9.38
CA HIS A 297 2.63 5.19 -9.60
C HIS A 297 2.32 5.01 -11.08
N LEU A 298 1.45 4.02 -11.41
CA LEU A 298 1.00 3.76 -12.79
C LEU A 298 0.29 4.96 -13.41
N PRO A 299 0.47 5.19 -14.72
CA PRO A 299 -0.39 6.10 -15.45
C PRO A 299 -1.86 5.72 -15.26
N GLU A 300 -2.72 6.72 -15.23
CA GLU A 300 -4.17 6.57 -15.13
C GLU A 300 -4.67 5.88 -13.84
N SER A 301 -3.81 5.72 -12.82
CA SER A 301 -4.19 5.10 -11.54
C SER A 301 -4.76 6.12 -10.55
N THR A 302 -5.58 5.63 -9.61
CA THR A 302 -6.09 6.46 -8.49
C THR A 302 -4.97 7.05 -7.64
N LEU A 303 -3.80 6.41 -7.62
CA LEU A 303 -2.64 6.85 -6.85
C LEU A 303 -1.93 8.03 -7.50
N VAL A 304 -1.76 8.05 -8.84
CA VAL A 304 -1.23 9.24 -9.52
C VAL A 304 -2.21 10.42 -9.41
N MET A 305 -3.52 10.14 -9.40
CA MET A 305 -4.55 11.17 -9.19
C MET A 305 -4.43 11.81 -7.81
N LEU A 306 -4.18 11.02 -6.75
CA LEU A 306 -3.93 11.52 -5.40
C LEU A 306 -2.69 12.42 -5.35
N VAL A 307 -1.58 12.00 -5.96
CA VAL A 307 -0.35 12.78 -6.01
C VAL A 307 -0.58 14.08 -6.78
N CYS A 308 -1.30 14.04 -7.90
CA CYS A 308 -1.71 15.22 -8.67
C CYS A 308 -2.63 16.17 -7.86
N ALA A 309 -3.50 15.63 -7.02
CA ALA A 309 -4.32 16.44 -6.12
C ALA A 309 -3.48 17.20 -5.10
N PHE A 310 -2.38 16.60 -4.63
CA PHE A 310 -1.52 17.20 -3.60
C PHE A 310 -0.54 18.26 -4.16
N ALA A 311 0.06 18.00 -5.32
CA ALA A 311 1.15 18.85 -5.84
C ALA A 311 0.82 19.59 -7.15
N GLY A 312 -0.41 19.44 -7.65
CA GLY A 312 -0.80 19.96 -8.96
C GLY A 312 -0.46 18.97 -10.09
N ARG A 313 -1.40 18.78 -11.00
CA ARG A 313 -1.29 17.80 -12.09
C ARG A 313 -0.06 18.05 -12.96
N ASP A 314 0.15 19.28 -13.41
CA ASP A 314 1.20 19.60 -14.37
C ASP A 314 2.60 19.45 -13.74
N HIS A 315 2.76 19.82 -12.46
CA HIS A 315 4.00 19.58 -11.72
C HIS A 315 4.31 18.10 -11.59
N VAL A 316 3.29 17.29 -11.25
CA VAL A 316 3.45 15.84 -11.05
C VAL A 316 3.76 15.14 -12.36
N LEU A 317 2.98 15.40 -13.43
CA LEU A 317 3.22 14.75 -14.72
C LEU A 317 4.57 15.16 -15.32
N GLY A 318 4.96 16.43 -15.21
CA GLY A 318 6.29 16.90 -15.63
C GLY A 318 7.42 16.23 -14.83
N ALA A 319 7.24 16.02 -13.51
CA ALA A 319 8.20 15.28 -12.69
C ALA A 319 8.27 13.79 -13.10
N TYR A 320 7.14 13.17 -13.45
CA TYR A 320 7.10 11.77 -13.92
C TYR A 320 7.75 11.59 -15.28
N GLU A 321 7.56 12.54 -16.22
CA GLU A 321 8.27 12.57 -17.50
C GLU A 321 9.79 12.67 -17.31
N GLN A 322 10.24 13.54 -16.39
CA GLN A 322 11.66 13.60 -16.00
C GLN A 322 12.16 12.29 -15.39
N ALA A 323 11.34 11.65 -14.51
CA ALA A 323 11.70 10.37 -13.92
C ALA A 323 11.87 9.28 -14.98
N VAL A 324 11.01 9.24 -16.00
CA VAL A 324 11.14 8.31 -17.14
C VAL A 324 12.42 8.61 -17.94
N ALA A 325 12.66 9.88 -18.29
CA ALA A 325 13.86 10.31 -19.05
C ALA A 325 15.16 9.97 -18.29
N GLU A 326 15.18 10.18 -16.99
CA GLU A 326 16.29 9.87 -16.08
C GLU A 326 16.35 8.40 -15.66
N ARG A 327 15.47 7.56 -16.22
CA ARG A 327 15.40 6.11 -15.95
C ARG A 327 15.28 5.77 -14.46
N TYR A 328 14.39 6.45 -13.75
CA TYR A 328 13.96 6.04 -12.41
C TYR A 328 13.27 4.69 -12.49
N ARG A 329 13.30 3.95 -11.39
CA ARG A 329 12.58 2.71 -11.21
C ARG A 329 11.17 2.99 -10.67
N PHE A 330 10.17 2.34 -11.22
CA PHE A 330 8.77 2.59 -10.89
C PHE A 330 8.17 1.47 -10.03
N PHE A 331 7.09 1.78 -9.32
CA PHE A 331 6.28 0.90 -8.47
C PHE A 331 6.91 0.44 -7.17
N SER A 332 6.41 -0.71 -6.65
CA SER A 332 6.63 -1.21 -5.29
C SER A 332 8.10 -1.31 -4.88
N PHE A 333 8.97 -1.78 -5.78
CA PHE A 333 10.42 -1.88 -5.56
C PHE A 333 11.21 -0.80 -6.30
N GLY A 334 10.51 0.20 -6.79
CA GLY A 334 11.10 1.33 -7.49
C GLY A 334 11.75 2.35 -6.58
N ASP A 335 11.89 3.54 -7.14
CA ASP A 335 12.43 4.71 -6.46
C ASP A 335 11.33 5.52 -5.75
N ALA A 336 11.74 6.52 -4.99
CA ALA A 336 10.84 7.32 -4.19
C ALA A 336 10.70 8.76 -4.70
N MET A 337 9.58 9.38 -4.35
CA MET A 337 9.33 10.80 -4.49
C MET A 337 9.02 11.41 -3.12
N CYS A 338 9.58 12.57 -2.81
CA CYS A 338 9.27 13.39 -1.66
C CYS A 338 8.68 14.71 -2.13
N ILE A 339 7.48 15.04 -1.68
CA ILE A 339 6.73 16.23 -2.10
C ILE A 339 6.50 17.12 -0.87
N LEU A 340 7.04 18.35 -0.91
CA LEU A 340 7.00 19.29 0.21
C LEU A 340 6.60 20.69 -0.24
#